data_0b06fb9ccf81ef8b107afc118a73ee7b
#
_entry.id   0b06fb9ccf81ef8b107afc118a73ee7b
#
_cell.length_a   1.000
_cell.length_b   1.000
_cell.length_c   1.000
_cell.angle_alpha   90.00
_cell.angle_beta   90.00
_cell.angle_gamma   90.00
#
_symmetry.space_group_name_H-M   'P 1'
#
loop_
_entity.id
_entity.type
_entity.pdbx_description
1 polymer ?
#
loop_
_entity_poly.entity_id
_entity_poly.type
_entity_poly.pdbx_seq_one_letter_code
_entity_poly.pdbx_strand_id
1 'polypeptide(L)'
;MHSRPGSLETSCGFILLNFDSILLLQYPQGHWSFPKGHVEKADSDHHSTALRELTEETGISEVSIDGSWCEKTEYTYVRRGRETPKQVFWYLAETDEIDVRLSHEHTNYLWLQLDDAEELITFEQEKETLRSAREHLRSSGRNL
;
A
#
# COMPACT_ATOMS: atom_id res chain seq x y z
N MET A 1 8.78 23.69 27.69
CA MET A 1 7.90 23.29 26.56
C MET A 1 7.81 21.79 26.47
N HIS A 2 6.63 21.31 26.36
CA HIS A 2 6.41 19.86 26.28
C HIS A 2 6.99 19.27 25.04
N SER A 3 7.66 18.14 25.16
CA SER A 3 7.89 17.29 24.02
C SER A 3 6.57 16.58 23.71
N ARG A 4 5.94 16.95 22.62
CA ARG A 4 4.73 16.26 22.17
C ARG A 4 5.13 15.07 21.30
N PRO A 5 4.37 13.98 21.34
CA PRO A 5 4.50 12.99 20.27
C PRO A 5 4.23 13.68 18.93
N GLY A 6 4.83 13.20 17.89
CA GLY A 6 4.55 13.70 16.54
C GLY A 6 3.07 13.56 16.23
N SER A 7 2.55 14.43 15.35
CA SER A 7 1.18 14.33 14.87
C SER A 7 0.97 13.01 14.15
N LEU A 8 -0.24 12.47 14.23
CA LEU A 8 -0.62 11.27 13.50
C LEU A 8 -0.42 11.49 12.00
N GLU A 9 0.41 10.67 11.40
CA GLU A 9 0.61 10.68 9.95
C GLU A 9 -0.32 9.69 9.28
N THR A 10 -0.89 10.07 8.15
CA THR A 10 -1.80 9.23 7.39
C THR A 10 -1.26 9.01 5.99
N SER A 11 -1.19 7.74 5.60
CA SER A 11 -0.89 7.33 4.24
C SER A 11 -2.04 6.50 3.69
N CYS A 12 -2.12 6.41 2.38
CA CYS A 12 -3.09 5.56 1.69
C CYS A 12 -2.37 4.78 0.61
N GLY A 13 -2.78 3.53 0.41
CA GLY A 13 -2.17 2.69 -0.59
C GLY A 13 -3.11 1.64 -1.13
N PHE A 14 -2.64 0.93 -2.15
CA PHE A 14 -3.39 -0.13 -2.79
C PHE A 14 -2.73 -1.49 -2.63
N ILE A 15 -3.56 -2.49 -2.36
CA ILE A 15 -3.24 -3.86 -2.76
C ILE A 15 -3.71 -3.94 -4.20
N LEU A 16 -2.75 -3.90 -5.14
CA LEU A 16 -3.05 -3.77 -6.56
C LEU A 16 -2.89 -5.11 -7.26
N LEU A 17 -3.98 -5.58 -7.85
CA LEU A 17 -3.99 -6.85 -8.60
C LEU A 17 -3.90 -6.61 -10.09
N ASN A 18 -3.17 -7.50 -10.75
CA ASN A 18 -3.30 -7.79 -12.16
C ASN A 18 -3.60 -9.28 -12.26
N PHE A 19 -4.86 -9.63 -12.55
CA PHE A 19 -5.36 -10.99 -12.46
C PHE A 19 -5.12 -11.60 -11.07
N ASP A 20 -4.23 -12.58 -10.95
CA ASP A 20 -3.89 -13.24 -9.69
C ASP A 20 -2.55 -12.79 -9.09
N SER A 21 -1.95 -11.75 -9.67
CA SER A 21 -0.67 -11.21 -9.20
C SER A 21 -0.86 -9.89 -8.48
N ILE A 22 -0.02 -9.65 -7.49
CA ILE A 22 -0.02 -8.43 -6.69
C ILE A 22 1.30 -7.71 -6.87
N LEU A 23 1.23 -6.38 -6.97
CA LEU A 23 2.41 -5.54 -7.07
C LEU A 23 3.01 -5.26 -5.70
N LEU A 24 4.27 -5.59 -5.53
CA LEU A 24 5.06 -5.19 -4.38
C LEU A 24 6.21 -4.29 -4.83
N LEU A 25 6.54 -3.31 -4.01
CA LEU A 25 7.66 -2.40 -4.21
C LEU A 25 8.69 -2.62 -3.10
N GLN A 26 9.96 -2.51 -3.46
CA GLN A 26 11.04 -2.49 -2.47
C GLN A 26 11.39 -1.04 -2.15
N TYR A 27 11.31 -0.70 -0.88
CA TYR A 27 11.60 0.64 -0.38
C TYR A 27 13.11 0.81 -0.12
N PRO A 28 13.60 2.07 -0.04
CA PRO A 28 15.06 2.29 0.10
C PRO A 28 15.71 1.58 1.28
N GLN A 29 14.95 1.37 2.37
CA GLN A 29 15.44 0.66 3.54
C GLN A 29 15.51 -0.85 3.35
N GLY A 30 15.03 -1.35 2.22
CA GLY A 30 15.08 -2.76 1.84
C GLY A 30 13.80 -3.54 2.06
N HIS A 31 12.83 -3.00 2.79
CA HIS A 31 11.58 -3.72 3.03
C HIS A 31 10.67 -3.74 1.80
N TRP A 32 9.88 -4.79 1.70
CA TRP A 32 8.90 -4.98 0.63
C TRP A 32 7.49 -4.73 1.16
N SER A 33 6.74 -3.93 0.43
CA SER A 33 5.36 -3.60 0.80
C SER A 33 4.56 -3.19 -0.43
N PHE A 34 3.29 -2.83 -0.19
CA PHE A 34 2.41 -2.32 -1.24
C PHE A 34 2.72 -0.86 -1.56
N PRO A 35 2.36 -0.38 -2.77
CA PRO A 35 2.45 1.06 -3.08
C PRO A 35 1.59 1.90 -2.13
N LYS A 36 2.15 2.97 -1.60
CA LYS A 36 1.44 3.88 -0.71
C LYS A 36 2.17 5.22 -0.58
N GLY A 37 1.48 6.21 -0.06
CA GLY A 37 2.13 7.47 0.31
C GLY A 37 1.21 8.39 1.09
N HIS A 38 1.77 9.51 1.48
CA HIS A 38 1.12 10.44 2.42
C HIS A 38 -0.03 11.20 1.80
N VAL A 39 -1.08 11.42 2.60
CA VAL A 39 -2.19 12.31 2.24
C VAL A 39 -1.67 13.74 2.14
N GLU A 40 -2.05 14.42 1.07
CA GLU A 40 -1.74 15.83 0.85
C GLU A 40 -3.04 16.65 0.84
N LYS A 41 -2.91 17.96 1.12
CA LYS A 41 -4.06 18.86 1.19
C LYS A 41 -4.89 18.90 -0.09
N ALA A 42 -4.23 18.73 -1.23
CA ALA A 42 -4.91 18.76 -2.53
C ALA A 42 -5.70 17.48 -2.83
N ASP A 43 -5.49 16.42 -2.06
CA ASP A 43 -6.19 15.16 -2.26
C ASP A 43 -7.64 15.30 -1.83
N SER A 44 -8.57 14.94 -2.71
CA SER A 44 -10.01 15.07 -2.42
C SER A 44 -10.51 14.01 -1.42
N ASP A 45 -9.88 12.81 -1.44
CA ASP A 45 -10.20 11.72 -0.54
C ASP A 45 -9.03 10.72 -0.49
N HIS A 46 -9.17 9.66 0.29
CA HIS A 46 -8.13 8.65 0.45
C HIS A 46 -7.87 7.85 -0.83
N HIS A 47 -8.91 7.58 -1.63
CA HIS A 47 -8.73 6.91 -2.92
C HIS A 47 -7.87 7.75 -3.86
N SER A 48 -8.09 9.07 -3.86
CA SER A 48 -7.28 10.00 -4.66
C SER A 48 -5.83 10.02 -4.21
N THR A 49 -5.59 9.97 -2.90
CA THR A 49 -4.22 9.86 -2.36
C THR A 49 -3.55 8.59 -2.84
N ALA A 50 -4.22 7.45 -2.70
CA ALA A 50 -3.68 6.15 -3.09
C ALA A 50 -3.36 6.13 -4.58
N LEU A 51 -4.24 6.67 -5.42
CA LEU A 51 -4.04 6.71 -6.87
C LEU A 51 -2.90 7.65 -7.26
N ARG A 52 -2.84 8.83 -6.66
CA ARG A 52 -1.75 9.78 -6.94
C ARG A 52 -0.40 9.17 -6.59
N GLU A 53 -0.30 8.57 -5.42
CA GLU A 53 0.94 7.93 -4.97
C GLU A 53 1.32 6.75 -5.86
N LEU A 54 0.35 5.92 -6.25
CA LEU A 54 0.61 4.82 -7.17
C LEU A 54 1.17 5.34 -8.49
N THR A 55 0.57 6.39 -9.04
CA THR A 55 1.02 6.96 -10.31
C THR A 55 2.42 7.56 -10.19
N GLU A 56 2.69 8.27 -9.09
CA GLU A 56 4.03 8.82 -8.83
C GLU A 56 5.09 7.72 -8.68
N GLU A 57 4.74 6.63 -8.01
CA GLU A 57 5.69 5.57 -7.70
C GLU A 57 5.92 4.59 -8.85
N THR A 58 4.94 4.37 -9.69
CA THR A 58 4.95 3.29 -10.69
C THR A 58 4.59 3.70 -12.11
N GLY A 59 4.00 4.87 -12.29
CA GLY A 59 3.47 5.28 -13.59
C GLY A 59 2.09 4.70 -13.91
N ILE A 60 1.57 3.79 -13.08
CA ILE A 60 0.23 3.21 -13.29
C ILE A 60 -0.82 4.22 -12.88
N SER A 61 -1.77 4.50 -13.77
CA SER A 61 -2.84 5.48 -13.53
C SER A 61 -4.24 4.94 -13.73
N GLU A 62 -4.38 3.82 -14.43
CA GLU A 62 -5.70 3.25 -14.75
C GLU A 62 -5.99 2.05 -13.86
N VAL A 63 -6.86 2.26 -12.87
CA VAL A 63 -7.23 1.22 -11.90
C VAL A 63 -8.72 1.22 -11.67
N SER A 64 -9.25 0.02 -11.35
CA SER A 64 -10.62 -0.14 -10.85
C SER A 64 -10.55 -0.40 -9.36
N ILE A 65 -11.13 0.48 -8.56
CA ILE A 65 -11.10 0.37 -7.10
C ILE A 65 -12.30 -0.44 -6.63
N ASP A 66 -12.05 -1.44 -5.78
CA ASP A 66 -13.10 -2.17 -5.09
C ASP A 66 -13.47 -1.41 -3.82
N GLY A 67 -14.58 -0.69 -3.87
CA GLY A 67 -15.03 0.13 -2.74
C GLY A 67 -15.59 -0.66 -1.56
N SER A 68 -15.66 -1.97 -1.65
CA SER A 68 -16.25 -2.79 -0.57
C SER A 68 -15.23 -3.30 0.44
N TRP A 69 -13.95 -3.01 0.24
CA TRP A 69 -12.89 -3.44 1.16
C TRP A 69 -11.95 -2.28 1.50
N CYS A 70 -11.65 -2.17 2.78
CA CYS A 70 -10.66 -1.23 3.29
C CYS A 70 -10.15 -1.77 4.62
N GLU A 71 -8.84 -1.68 4.83
CA GLU A 71 -8.23 -2.02 6.11
C GLU A 71 -7.25 -0.95 6.53
N LYS A 72 -7.10 -0.77 7.84
CA LYS A 72 -6.17 0.19 8.40
C LYS A 72 -5.10 -0.56 9.19
N THR A 73 -3.84 -0.19 8.96
CA THR A 73 -2.72 -0.61 9.79
C THR A 73 -2.18 0.59 10.57
N GLU A 74 -1.68 0.35 11.77
CA GLU A 74 -1.15 1.38 12.63
C GLU A 74 0.19 0.96 13.20
N TYR A 75 1.11 1.89 13.29
CA TYR A 75 2.39 1.68 13.96
C TYR A 75 2.97 3.01 14.40
N THR A 76 3.96 2.94 15.29
CA THR A 76 4.69 4.11 15.75
C THR A 76 6.14 3.96 15.31
N TYR A 77 6.72 5.02 14.79
CA TYR A 77 8.14 5.04 14.45
C TYR A 77 8.80 6.29 15.00
N VAL A 78 10.11 6.25 15.07
CA VAL A 78 10.88 7.40 15.55
C VAL A 78 11.28 8.27 14.36
N ARG A 79 10.84 9.53 14.40
CA ARG A 79 11.20 10.52 13.40
C ARG A 79 11.79 11.73 14.12
N ARG A 80 13.04 12.06 13.82
CA ARG A 80 13.75 13.19 14.44
C ARG A 80 13.71 13.15 15.97
N GLY A 81 13.91 11.94 16.54
CA GLY A 81 13.92 11.74 17.99
C GLY A 81 12.54 11.73 18.64
N ARG A 82 11.46 11.77 17.86
CA ARG A 82 10.08 11.73 18.36
C ARG A 82 9.36 10.46 17.96
N GLU A 83 8.61 9.89 18.90
CA GLU A 83 7.68 8.84 18.58
C GLU A 83 6.55 9.44 17.74
N THR A 84 6.39 8.93 16.53
CA THR A 84 5.40 9.43 15.58
C THR A 84 4.42 8.31 15.27
N PRO A 85 3.13 8.47 15.64
CA PRO A 85 2.13 7.49 15.25
C PRO A 85 1.81 7.61 13.77
N LYS A 86 1.63 6.48 13.12
CA LYS A 86 1.28 6.43 11.71
C LYS A 86 0.15 5.45 11.48
N GLN A 87 -0.77 5.82 10.60
CA GLN A 87 -1.81 4.92 10.10
C GLN A 87 -1.75 4.87 8.59
N VAL A 88 -2.05 3.72 8.04
CA VAL A 88 -2.14 3.51 6.60
C VAL A 88 -3.49 2.89 6.29
N PHE A 89 -4.22 3.53 5.37
CA PHE A 89 -5.45 2.96 4.84
C PHE A 89 -5.14 2.23 3.55
N TRP A 90 -5.49 0.96 3.51
CA TRP A 90 -5.26 0.08 2.38
C TRP A 90 -6.55 -0.17 1.64
N TYR A 91 -6.52 -0.01 0.33
CA TYR A 91 -7.65 -0.24 -0.55
C TYR A 91 -7.30 -1.31 -1.56
N LEU A 92 -8.31 -1.91 -2.15
CA LEU A 92 -8.14 -2.97 -3.12
C LEU A 92 -8.45 -2.42 -4.50
N ALA A 93 -7.56 -2.69 -5.46
CA ALA A 93 -7.74 -2.21 -6.83
C ALA A 93 -7.18 -3.21 -7.82
N GLU A 94 -7.64 -3.11 -9.06
CA GLU A 94 -7.19 -3.92 -10.18
C GLU A 94 -6.74 -3.05 -11.31
N THR A 95 -5.76 -3.52 -12.09
CA THR A 95 -5.26 -2.84 -13.25
C THR A 95 -4.89 -3.81 -14.36
N ASP A 96 -4.99 -3.34 -15.61
CA ASP A 96 -4.44 -4.04 -16.76
C ASP A 96 -3.03 -3.54 -17.11
N GLU A 97 -2.56 -2.47 -16.47
CA GLU A 97 -1.23 -1.93 -16.69
C GLU A 97 -0.21 -2.71 -15.87
N ILE A 98 0.74 -3.37 -16.53
CA ILE A 98 1.78 -4.15 -15.85
C ILE A 98 3.16 -3.52 -15.95
N ASP A 99 3.33 -2.55 -16.82
CA ASP A 99 4.62 -1.87 -16.99
C ASP A 99 4.81 -0.86 -15.88
N VAL A 100 5.87 -1.05 -15.11
CA VAL A 100 6.17 -0.22 -13.95
C VAL A 100 7.42 0.60 -14.24
N ARG A 101 7.30 1.92 -14.04
CA ARG A 101 8.44 2.84 -14.05
C ARG A 101 8.62 3.37 -12.65
N LEU A 102 9.59 2.82 -11.94
CA LEU A 102 9.84 3.18 -10.55
C LEU A 102 10.32 4.62 -10.43
N SER A 103 9.80 5.31 -9.41
CA SER A 103 10.40 6.56 -8.97
C SER A 103 11.78 6.28 -8.35
N HIS A 104 12.60 7.32 -8.22
CA HIS A 104 13.92 7.18 -7.58
C HIS A 104 13.85 6.82 -6.08
N GLU A 105 12.66 6.81 -5.50
CA GLU A 105 12.45 6.45 -4.09
C GLU A 105 12.35 4.94 -3.88
N HIS A 106 12.25 4.16 -4.95
CA HIS A 106 12.09 2.71 -4.85
C HIS A 106 13.20 2.00 -5.62
N THR A 107 13.64 0.86 -5.09
CA THR A 107 14.78 0.14 -5.66
C THR A 107 14.37 -1.03 -6.56
N ASN A 108 13.17 -1.57 -6.39
CA ASN A 108 12.72 -2.71 -7.18
C ASN A 108 11.20 -2.88 -7.09
N TYR A 109 10.66 -3.69 -7.99
CA TYR A 109 9.26 -4.10 -7.95
C TYR A 109 9.13 -5.55 -8.41
N LEU A 110 8.06 -6.20 -7.97
CA LEU A 110 7.70 -7.54 -8.41
C LEU A 110 6.18 -7.66 -8.49
N TRP A 111 5.72 -8.35 -9.53
CA TRP A 111 4.37 -8.87 -9.60
C TRP A 111 4.41 -10.32 -9.16
N LEU A 112 3.74 -10.64 -8.06
CA LEU A 112 3.79 -11.97 -7.45
C LEU A 112 2.40 -12.53 -7.23
N GLN A 113 2.27 -13.84 -7.34
CA GLN A 113 1.07 -14.53 -6.88
C GLN A 113 0.93 -14.35 -5.37
N LEU A 114 -0.28 -14.48 -4.85
CA LEU A 114 -0.58 -14.11 -3.47
C LEU A 114 0.26 -14.85 -2.43
N ASP A 115 0.50 -16.15 -2.63
CA ASP A 115 1.33 -16.92 -1.70
C ASP A 115 2.77 -16.38 -1.65
N ASP A 116 3.33 -16.10 -2.81
CA ASP A 116 4.70 -15.56 -2.90
C ASP A 116 4.77 -14.13 -2.38
N ALA A 117 3.76 -13.33 -2.65
CA ALA A 117 3.68 -11.97 -2.14
C ALA A 117 3.63 -11.97 -0.61
N GLU A 118 2.83 -12.83 -0.02
CA GLU A 118 2.73 -12.94 1.43
C GLU A 118 4.07 -13.31 2.06
N GLU A 119 4.83 -14.20 1.43
CA GLU A 119 6.16 -14.56 1.92
C GLU A 119 7.14 -13.39 1.83
N LEU A 120 7.09 -12.61 0.76
CA LEU A 120 8.06 -11.54 0.52
C LEU A 120 7.80 -10.29 1.35
N ILE A 121 6.54 -9.97 1.65
CA ILE A 121 6.19 -8.80 2.46
C ILE A 121 6.97 -8.85 3.77
N THR A 122 7.61 -7.74 4.12
CA THR A 122 8.53 -7.70 5.25
C THR A 122 7.81 -7.70 6.60
N PHE A 123 6.70 -6.94 6.74
CA PHE A 123 6.06 -6.74 8.03
C PHE A 123 4.84 -7.63 8.20
N GLU A 124 4.74 -8.27 9.37
CA GLU A 124 3.67 -9.21 9.68
C GLU A 124 2.28 -8.56 9.59
N GLN A 125 2.15 -7.33 10.03
CA GLN A 125 0.88 -6.61 9.96
C GLN A 125 0.37 -6.48 8.52
N GLU A 126 1.28 -6.26 7.57
CA GLU A 126 0.91 -6.16 6.16
C GLU A 126 0.62 -7.52 5.52
N LYS A 127 1.28 -8.57 6.01
CA LYS A 127 0.91 -9.94 5.61
C LYS A 127 -0.52 -10.25 6.03
N GLU A 128 -0.92 -9.85 7.22
CA GLU A 128 -2.29 -10.01 7.71
C GLU A 128 -3.29 -9.21 6.88
N THR A 129 -2.90 -8.01 6.48
CA THR A 129 -3.72 -7.18 5.58
C THR A 129 -3.95 -7.88 4.24
N LEU A 130 -2.90 -8.50 3.69
CA LEU A 130 -3.04 -9.28 2.45
C LEU A 130 -3.96 -10.48 2.63
N ARG A 131 -3.86 -11.18 3.75
CA ARG A 131 -4.76 -12.30 4.05
C ARG A 131 -6.22 -11.86 4.10
N SER A 132 -6.47 -10.70 4.72
CA SER A 132 -7.82 -10.13 4.78
C SER A 132 -8.35 -9.78 3.38
N ALA A 133 -7.53 -9.16 2.54
CA ALA A 133 -7.92 -8.85 1.17
C ALA A 133 -8.21 -10.13 0.38
N ARG A 134 -7.38 -11.15 0.56
CA ARG A 134 -7.56 -12.45 -0.11
C ARG A 134 -8.87 -13.10 0.29
N GLU A 135 -9.20 -13.06 1.57
CA GLU A 135 -10.46 -13.60 2.09
C GLU A 135 -11.66 -12.87 1.48
N HIS A 136 -11.58 -11.55 1.39
CA HIS A 136 -12.60 -10.73 0.74
C HIS A 136 -12.78 -11.13 -0.73
N LEU A 137 -11.70 -11.30 -1.46
CA LEU A 137 -11.74 -11.70 -2.87
C LEU A 137 -12.35 -13.08 -3.05
N ARG A 138 -12.02 -14.02 -2.17
CA ARG A 138 -12.60 -15.37 -2.20
C ARG A 138 -14.09 -15.33 -1.92
N SER A 139 -14.53 -14.54 -0.96
CA SER A 139 -15.95 -14.40 -0.63
C SER A 139 -16.74 -13.74 -1.76
N SER A 140 -16.05 -13.00 -2.64
CA SER A 140 -16.63 -12.42 -3.85
C SER A 140 -16.57 -13.38 -5.05
N GLY A 141 -16.15 -14.62 -4.84
CA GLY A 141 -16.11 -15.65 -5.88
C GLY A 141 -14.79 -15.77 -6.63
N ARG A 142 -13.74 -15.03 -6.22
CA ARG A 142 -12.42 -15.13 -6.84
C ARG A 142 -11.67 -16.34 -6.30
N ASN A 143 -11.04 -17.07 -7.18
CA ASN A 143 -10.27 -18.27 -6.82
C ASN A 143 -8.78 -17.90 -6.66
N LEU A 144 -8.45 -17.29 -5.53
CA LEU A 144 -7.10 -16.78 -5.26
C LEU A 144 -6.46 -17.42 -4.04
#